data_0314d892dddc0869fb9e39e5bfad5bea
#
_entry.id   0314d892dddc0869fb9e39e5bfad5bea
#
_cell.length_a   1.000
_cell.length_b   1.000
_cell.length_c   1.000
_cell.angle_alpha   90.00
_cell.angle_beta   90.00
_cell.angle_gamma   90.00
#
_symmetry.space_group_name_H-M   'P 1'
#
loop_
_entity.id
_entity.type
_entity.pdbx_description
1 polymer ?
#
loop_
_entity_poly.entity_id
_entity_poly.type
_entity_poly.pdbx_seq_one_letter_code
_entity_poly.pdbx_strand_id
1 'polypeptide(L)'
;MVEKRGFQTVQNERIFCSGKDILRAPCSETALPKIESRMDGPNLDADSNVEEKDAAEYFYGLLSLSPNTFLGLSAYVICYLLYPLYEEIGRPPQFCLFLYGQTGTQKTTVASFFTQLYNRGNGIQRPPRLNASTSAAAKILCNARDEVVVLDDLFPHADSDLRKQQEKTFLEVLRYVGDGTVPARSRGSEVSQQEVRCGVLFTGEYRIGTGSDAARFLSIEMKQPDLQLLKQYQERPLMLSTFYQFFIQWILENYDDVVEFLRDHYNFYSAEVTSGVHTRLKEMHFFLRSAYLVFLAYCLAKSYLLADDIVEADRYFCNLLTQIIDQQDQLVRQDACGKLKSETNYTMHFRQLCQNRAFHIADCLEDFNESKHDGLLYKGKLCLRGKCLKRLYPNGSLQAAINQWRRDGILEAGGQNPTKQIFSLGGKRFFFFLLEHLE
;
A
#
# COMPACT_ATOMS: atom_id res chain seq x y z
N MET A 1 13.81 -6.24 31.77
CA MET A 1 12.53 -6.73 31.22
C MET A 1 12.17 -5.92 30.03
N VAL A 2 11.66 -6.56 28.99
CA VAL A 2 11.28 -5.93 27.71
C VAL A 2 9.76 -5.95 27.59
N GLU A 3 9.18 -4.80 27.23
CA GLU A 3 7.72 -4.60 27.14
C GLU A 3 7.27 -4.15 25.74
N LYS A 4 8.20 -4.04 24.80
CA LYS A 4 7.92 -3.59 23.42
C LYS A 4 8.61 -4.52 22.42
N ARG A 5 8.02 -4.64 21.22
CA ARG A 5 8.61 -5.36 20.09
C ARG A 5 9.67 -4.53 19.38
N GLY A 6 10.40 -5.20 18.47
CA GLY A 6 11.39 -4.58 17.60
C GLY A 6 12.77 -4.48 18.22
N PHE A 7 13.64 -3.71 17.57
CA PHE A 7 15.00 -3.46 18.03
C PHE A 7 15.01 -2.57 19.26
N GLN A 8 15.83 -2.93 20.25
CA GLN A 8 15.97 -2.20 21.51
C GLN A 8 17.37 -2.36 22.06
N THR A 9 17.81 -1.38 22.85
CA THR A 9 19.03 -1.48 23.66
C THR A 9 18.63 -1.70 25.11
N VAL A 10 19.03 -2.82 25.67
CA VAL A 10 18.77 -3.21 27.07
C VAL A 10 20.08 -3.55 27.73
N GLN A 11 20.45 -2.85 28.82
CA GLN A 11 21.71 -3.07 29.55
C GLN A 11 22.95 -3.01 28.62
N ASN A 12 22.98 -2.07 27.70
CA ASN A 12 24.02 -1.87 26.69
C ASN A 12 24.12 -3.01 25.65
N GLU A 13 23.16 -3.91 25.60
CA GLU A 13 23.06 -4.96 24.59
C GLU A 13 21.93 -4.62 23.58
N ARG A 14 22.23 -4.73 22.29
CA ARG A 14 21.25 -4.62 21.23
C ARG A 14 20.53 -5.94 21.02
N ILE A 15 19.23 -5.91 21.10
CA ILE A 15 18.36 -7.07 20.97
C ILE A 15 17.21 -6.78 20.00
N PHE A 16 16.61 -7.83 19.48
CA PHE A 16 15.31 -7.75 18.82
C PHE A 16 14.28 -8.58 19.57
N CYS A 17 13.22 -7.95 20.04
CA CYS A 17 12.14 -8.62 20.76
C CYS A 17 10.99 -8.97 19.79
N SER A 18 10.74 -10.26 19.61
CA SER A 18 9.69 -10.79 18.76
C SER A 18 8.52 -11.41 19.55
N GLY A 19 8.01 -10.69 20.54
CA GLY A 19 7.06 -11.26 21.48
C GLY A 19 7.77 -11.91 22.68
N LYS A 20 7.63 -13.21 22.89
CA LYS A 20 8.33 -13.92 24.00
C LYS A 20 9.80 -14.17 23.69
N ASP A 21 10.16 -14.29 22.42
CA ASP A 21 11.51 -14.60 22.00
C ASP A 21 12.34 -13.33 21.84
N ILE A 22 13.61 -13.45 22.21
CA ILE A 22 14.58 -12.36 22.10
C ILE A 22 15.75 -12.86 21.26
N LEU A 23 15.94 -12.22 20.09
CA LEU A 23 17.10 -12.44 19.25
C LEU A 23 18.24 -11.53 19.71
N ARG A 24 19.45 -12.05 19.68
CA ARG A 24 20.69 -11.38 20.10
C ARG A 24 21.76 -11.61 19.05
N ALA A 25 22.72 -10.70 18.97
CA ALA A 25 23.95 -10.99 18.25
C ALA A 25 24.66 -12.17 18.92
N PRO A 26 25.27 -13.10 18.16
CA PRO A 26 26.09 -14.17 18.72
C PRO A 26 27.23 -13.56 19.52
N CYS A 27 27.31 -13.89 20.80
CA CYS A 27 28.36 -13.40 21.69
C CYS A 27 29.30 -14.53 22.10
N SER A 28 30.60 -14.32 21.96
CA SER A 28 31.59 -15.39 22.11
C SER A 28 32.00 -15.73 23.52
N GLU A 29 31.80 -14.92 24.57
CA GLU A 29 32.55 -15.17 25.81
C GLU A 29 31.94 -14.77 27.17
N THR A 30 30.75 -14.22 27.29
CA THR A 30 30.22 -13.88 28.62
C THR A 30 28.77 -14.38 28.80
N ALA A 31 28.48 -14.85 30.03
CA ALA A 31 27.11 -15.14 30.44
C ALA A 31 26.27 -13.86 30.29
N LEU A 32 25.56 -13.75 29.15
CA LEU A 32 24.70 -12.61 28.88
C LEU A 32 23.65 -12.45 29.98
N PRO A 33 23.33 -11.22 30.38
CA PRO A 33 22.30 -10.99 31.38
C PRO A 33 20.98 -11.62 30.92
N LYS A 34 20.25 -12.21 31.87
CA LYS A 34 18.95 -12.81 31.58
C LYS A 34 17.94 -11.70 31.28
N ILE A 35 17.68 -11.45 30.01
CA ILE A 35 16.63 -10.53 29.56
C ILE A 35 15.36 -11.34 29.33
N GLU A 36 14.27 -10.96 29.98
CA GLU A 36 12.98 -11.61 29.85
C GLU A 36 11.97 -10.66 29.16
N SER A 37 11.20 -11.21 28.25
CA SER A 37 10.07 -10.50 27.65
C SER A 37 8.79 -10.78 28.41
N ARG A 38 8.00 -9.74 28.68
CA ARG A 38 6.65 -9.83 29.23
C ARG A 38 5.57 -9.71 28.17
N MET A 39 5.96 -9.73 26.90
CA MET A 39 4.99 -9.54 25.82
C MET A 39 4.19 -10.80 25.59
N ASP A 40 2.88 -10.66 25.60
CA ASP A 40 1.96 -11.64 25.05
C ASP A 40 1.68 -11.31 23.59
N GLY A 41 1.72 -12.31 22.74
CA GLY A 41 1.38 -12.14 21.32
C GLY A 41 2.26 -12.98 20.40
N PRO A 42 2.07 -12.84 19.09
CA PRO A 42 2.77 -13.66 18.11
C PRO A 42 4.27 -13.39 18.10
N ASN A 43 5.02 -14.47 17.98
CA ASN A 43 6.47 -14.47 17.81
C ASN A 43 6.85 -14.41 16.33
N LEU A 44 8.13 -14.18 16.07
CA LEU A 44 8.75 -14.45 14.81
C LEU A 44 9.04 -15.97 14.74
N ASP A 45 8.01 -16.76 14.45
CA ASP A 45 8.16 -18.22 14.37
C ASP A 45 8.96 -18.58 13.13
N ALA A 46 10.18 -19.06 13.33
CA ALA A 46 11.02 -19.59 12.28
C ALA A 46 11.02 -21.11 12.32
N ASP A 47 11.21 -21.72 11.17
CA ASP A 47 11.41 -23.16 11.06
C ASP A 47 12.88 -23.50 11.32
N SER A 48 13.17 -24.13 12.45
CA SER A 48 14.53 -24.52 12.84
C SER A 48 15.19 -25.57 11.94
N ASN A 49 14.41 -26.21 11.06
CA ASN A 49 14.93 -27.19 10.09
C ASN A 49 15.31 -26.56 8.74
N VAL A 50 15.04 -25.27 8.54
CA VAL A 50 15.36 -24.54 7.31
C VAL A 50 16.72 -23.88 7.44
N GLU A 51 17.59 -24.10 6.48
CA GLU A 51 18.88 -23.43 6.41
C GLU A 51 18.73 -21.97 5.98
N GLU A 52 19.65 -21.12 6.43
CA GLU A 52 19.66 -19.69 6.09
C GLU A 52 19.64 -19.45 4.58
N LYS A 53 20.42 -20.23 3.85
CA LYS A 53 20.48 -20.16 2.37
C LYS A 53 19.13 -20.44 1.72
N ASP A 54 18.44 -21.49 2.15
CA ASP A 54 17.14 -21.87 1.59
C ASP A 54 16.09 -20.80 1.83
N ALA A 55 16.12 -20.16 3.01
CA ALA A 55 15.24 -19.05 3.34
C ALA A 55 15.53 -17.80 2.49
N ALA A 56 16.81 -17.50 2.24
CA ALA A 56 17.22 -16.39 1.38
C ALA A 56 16.86 -16.65 -0.09
N GLU A 57 17.08 -17.85 -0.60
CA GLU A 57 16.68 -18.23 -1.95
C GLU A 57 15.15 -18.19 -2.14
N TYR A 58 14.40 -18.63 -1.13
CA TYR A 58 12.94 -18.49 -1.12
C TYR A 58 12.52 -17.03 -1.22
N PHE A 59 13.09 -16.15 -0.41
CA PHE A 59 12.75 -14.74 -0.42
C PHE A 59 13.11 -14.08 -1.76
N TYR A 60 14.29 -14.34 -2.30
CA TYR A 60 14.72 -13.83 -3.60
C TYR A 60 13.83 -14.34 -4.74
N GLY A 61 13.49 -15.63 -4.74
CA GLY A 61 12.56 -16.21 -5.70
C GLY A 61 11.17 -15.61 -5.62
N LEU A 62 10.68 -15.30 -4.42
CA LEU A 62 9.42 -14.60 -4.22
C LEU A 62 9.43 -13.21 -4.88
N LEU A 63 10.52 -12.45 -4.75
CA LEU A 63 10.66 -11.13 -5.37
C LEU A 63 10.56 -11.20 -6.90
N SER A 64 11.04 -12.28 -7.51
CA SER A 64 11.07 -12.47 -8.96
C SER A 64 9.68 -12.75 -9.58
N LEU A 65 8.67 -13.10 -8.78
CA LEU A 65 7.31 -13.37 -9.29
C LEU A 65 6.64 -12.12 -9.87
N SER A 66 6.89 -10.96 -9.30
CA SER A 66 6.38 -9.68 -9.76
C SER A 66 7.34 -8.55 -9.38
N PRO A 67 8.52 -8.47 -10.01
CA PRO A 67 9.60 -7.58 -9.56
C PRO A 67 9.15 -6.13 -9.39
N ASN A 68 8.35 -5.63 -10.33
CA ASN A 68 7.84 -4.24 -10.31
C ASN A 68 6.99 -3.90 -9.08
N THR A 69 6.38 -4.91 -8.45
CA THR A 69 5.55 -4.73 -7.27
C THR A 69 6.26 -5.23 -6.02
N PHE A 70 6.85 -6.44 -6.09
CA PHE A 70 7.34 -7.15 -4.92
C PHE A 70 8.64 -6.58 -4.38
N LEU A 71 9.51 -6.03 -5.25
CA LEU A 71 10.71 -5.30 -4.80
C LEU A 71 10.34 -4.06 -3.97
N GLY A 72 9.37 -3.26 -4.41
CA GLY A 72 8.91 -2.10 -3.67
C GLY A 72 8.24 -2.46 -2.35
N LEU A 73 7.43 -3.54 -2.31
CA LEU A 73 6.81 -4.04 -1.09
C LEU A 73 7.85 -4.55 -0.09
N SER A 74 8.81 -5.35 -0.52
CA SER A 74 9.85 -5.89 0.36
C SER A 74 10.76 -4.80 0.88
N ALA A 75 11.18 -3.86 0.04
CA ALA A 75 11.96 -2.71 0.45
C ALA A 75 11.22 -1.87 1.51
N TYR A 76 9.90 -1.72 1.37
CA TYR A 76 9.07 -1.02 2.35
C TYR A 76 8.98 -1.76 3.69
N VAL A 77 8.81 -3.09 3.68
CA VAL A 77 8.80 -3.90 4.90
C VAL A 77 10.15 -3.84 5.60
N ILE A 78 11.25 -3.99 4.85
CA ILE A 78 12.61 -3.88 5.40
C ILE A 78 12.87 -2.48 5.94
N CYS A 79 12.42 -1.42 5.23
CA CYS A 79 12.57 -0.04 5.69
C CYS A 79 11.97 0.17 7.08
N TYR A 80 10.76 -0.31 7.33
CA TYR A 80 10.15 -0.17 8.65
C TYR A 80 10.67 -1.16 9.69
N LEU A 81 11.19 -2.30 9.30
CA LEU A 81 11.97 -3.18 10.17
C LEU A 81 13.24 -2.45 10.68
N LEU A 82 13.89 -1.68 9.81
CA LEU A 82 15.08 -0.90 10.12
C LEU A 82 14.77 0.49 10.73
N TYR A 83 13.53 0.77 11.13
CA TYR A 83 13.11 2.07 11.68
C TYR A 83 14.05 2.62 12.75
N PRO A 84 14.49 1.82 13.77
CA PRO A 84 15.40 2.34 14.80
C PRO A 84 16.76 2.78 14.28
N LEU A 85 17.29 2.12 13.25
CA LEU A 85 18.56 2.49 12.64
C LEU A 85 18.44 3.82 11.89
N TYR A 86 17.33 4.06 11.20
CA TYR A 86 17.03 5.36 10.61
C TYR A 86 16.80 6.45 11.67
N GLU A 87 16.21 6.10 12.80
CA GLU A 87 16.02 7.03 13.93
C GLU A 87 17.37 7.45 14.52
N GLU A 88 18.36 6.55 14.63
CA GLU A 88 19.71 6.86 15.10
C GLU A 88 20.47 7.85 14.18
N ILE A 89 20.16 7.88 12.91
CA ILE A 89 20.69 8.91 11.99
C ILE A 89 19.83 10.18 11.93
N GLY A 90 18.79 10.28 12.80
CA GLY A 90 17.87 11.41 12.87
C GLY A 90 16.90 11.49 11.68
N ARG A 91 16.66 10.39 11.00
CA ARG A 91 15.82 10.31 9.80
C ARG A 91 14.84 9.12 9.85
N PRO A 92 13.86 9.11 10.77
CA PRO A 92 12.86 8.03 10.79
C PRO A 92 11.98 8.08 9.54
N PRO A 93 11.64 6.94 8.93
CA PRO A 93 10.73 6.89 7.79
C PRO A 93 9.31 7.33 8.21
N GLN A 94 8.71 8.23 7.44
CA GLN A 94 7.41 8.86 7.75
C GLN A 94 6.53 8.92 6.51
N PHE A 95 6.25 7.76 5.91
CA PHE A 95 5.38 7.67 4.73
C PHE A 95 4.61 6.35 4.71
N CYS A 96 3.54 6.30 3.93
CA CYS A 96 2.74 5.10 3.71
C CYS A 96 3.00 4.53 2.32
N LEU A 97 2.69 3.26 2.14
CA LEU A 97 2.64 2.62 0.82
C LEU A 97 1.18 2.34 0.44
N PHE A 98 0.84 2.53 -0.81
CA PHE A 98 -0.48 2.26 -1.33
C PHE A 98 -0.41 1.29 -2.51
N LEU A 99 -0.88 0.06 -2.30
CA LEU A 99 -0.98 -0.97 -3.32
C LEU A 99 -2.35 -0.89 -3.99
N TYR A 100 -2.40 -0.37 -5.20
CA TYR A 100 -3.65 -0.21 -5.94
C TYR A 100 -3.70 -1.10 -7.19
N GLY A 101 -4.91 -1.39 -7.65
CA GLY A 101 -5.13 -2.19 -8.87
C GLY A 101 -6.56 -2.71 -8.97
N GLN A 102 -6.85 -3.40 -10.04
CA GLN A 102 -8.19 -3.93 -10.29
C GLN A 102 -8.63 -4.95 -9.24
N THR A 103 -9.95 -5.12 -9.09
CA THR A 103 -10.51 -6.21 -8.27
C THR A 103 -9.98 -7.55 -8.76
N GLY A 104 -9.63 -8.44 -7.82
CA GLY A 104 -9.15 -9.79 -8.14
C GLY A 104 -7.63 -9.90 -8.35
N THR A 105 -6.86 -8.82 -8.36
CA THR A 105 -5.39 -8.87 -8.51
C THR A 105 -4.65 -9.36 -7.26
N GLN A 106 -5.33 -9.88 -6.25
CA GLN A 106 -4.75 -10.44 -5.02
C GLN A 106 -4.01 -9.43 -4.11
N LYS A 107 -4.35 -8.13 -4.20
CA LYS A 107 -3.71 -7.06 -3.40
C LYS A 107 -3.65 -7.38 -1.90
N THR A 108 -4.80 -7.67 -1.30
CA THR A 108 -4.92 -7.98 0.12
C THR A 108 -4.10 -9.21 0.51
N THR A 109 -4.15 -10.24 -0.32
CA THR A 109 -3.42 -11.50 -0.10
C THR A 109 -1.91 -11.26 -0.12
N VAL A 110 -1.41 -10.54 -1.14
CA VAL A 110 0.01 -10.20 -1.27
C VAL A 110 0.44 -9.25 -0.16
N ALA A 111 -0.32 -8.20 0.12
CA ALA A 111 -0.03 -7.28 1.22
C ALA A 111 0.11 -8.01 2.55
N SER A 112 -0.87 -8.85 2.90
CA SER A 112 -0.85 -9.63 4.14
C SER A 112 0.29 -10.62 4.19
N PHE A 113 0.66 -11.23 3.06
CA PHE A 113 1.76 -12.18 2.99
C PHE A 113 3.11 -11.50 3.25
N PHE A 114 3.41 -10.39 2.57
CA PHE A 114 4.68 -9.66 2.74
C PHE A 114 4.83 -9.02 4.12
N THR A 115 3.73 -8.61 4.76
CA THR A 115 3.76 -7.96 6.08
C THR A 115 3.68 -8.94 7.26
N GLN A 116 3.66 -10.25 6.98
CA GLN A 116 3.58 -11.29 7.99
C GLN A 116 4.95 -11.54 8.64
N LEU A 117 5.51 -10.50 9.26
CA LEU A 117 6.76 -10.61 10.01
C LEU A 117 6.59 -11.52 11.24
N TYR A 118 5.48 -11.35 11.97
CA TYR A 118 5.14 -12.17 13.13
C TYR A 118 4.07 -13.18 12.78
N ASN A 119 4.32 -14.45 13.07
CA ASN A 119 3.33 -15.49 12.86
C ASN A 119 2.18 -15.35 13.87
N ARG A 120 0.99 -15.07 13.36
CA ARG A 120 -0.23 -14.89 14.17
C ARG A 120 -1.13 -16.12 14.16
N GLY A 121 -0.55 -17.31 14.01
CA GLY A 121 -1.27 -18.58 13.93
C GLY A 121 -1.35 -19.14 12.52
N ASN A 122 -2.01 -20.28 12.37
CA ASN A 122 -2.09 -21.00 11.10
C ASN A 122 -2.91 -20.21 10.05
N GLY A 123 -2.23 -19.55 9.13
CA GLY A 123 -2.80 -18.87 7.98
C GLY A 123 -2.65 -17.35 7.96
N ILE A 124 -2.90 -16.78 6.79
CA ILE A 124 -2.86 -15.33 6.56
C ILE A 124 -4.05 -14.70 7.26
N GLN A 125 -3.80 -13.88 8.28
CA GLN A 125 -4.87 -13.15 8.96
C GLN A 125 -5.46 -12.08 8.03
N ARG A 126 -6.77 -11.93 8.08
CA ARG A 126 -7.44 -10.83 7.37
C ARG A 126 -7.05 -9.50 8.04
N PRO A 127 -6.48 -8.57 7.28
CA PRO A 127 -6.11 -7.28 7.83
C PRO A 127 -7.36 -6.47 8.22
N PRO A 128 -7.22 -5.51 9.15
CA PRO A 128 -8.28 -4.59 9.48
C PRO A 128 -8.67 -3.76 8.26
N ARG A 129 -9.97 -3.57 8.09
CA ARG A 129 -10.51 -2.76 6.99
C ARG A 129 -10.42 -1.28 7.29
N LEU A 130 -10.24 -0.49 6.25
CA LEU A 130 -10.14 0.98 6.35
C LEU A 130 -11.47 1.66 6.79
N ASN A 131 -12.59 0.94 6.81
CA ASN A 131 -13.85 1.43 7.37
C ASN A 131 -13.89 1.43 8.92
N ALA A 132 -12.83 0.98 9.58
CA ALA A 132 -12.67 1.13 11.02
C ALA A 132 -12.68 2.62 11.42
N SER A 133 -13.05 2.90 12.66
CA SER A 133 -12.96 4.27 13.17
C SER A 133 -11.50 4.75 13.24
N THR A 134 -11.28 6.05 13.07
CA THR A 134 -9.95 6.66 13.20
C THR A 134 -9.29 6.35 14.55
N SER A 135 -10.09 6.23 15.60
CA SER A 135 -9.64 5.81 16.94
C SER A 135 -9.14 4.38 16.98
N ALA A 136 -9.79 3.46 16.28
CA ALA A 136 -9.37 2.08 16.18
C ALA A 136 -8.07 1.97 15.37
N ALA A 137 -7.98 2.69 14.23
CA ALA A 137 -6.77 2.78 13.44
C ALA A 137 -5.59 3.32 14.27
N ALA A 138 -5.78 4.44 14.97
CA ALA A 138 -4.76 5.01 15.86
C ALA A 138 -4.26 4.00 16.90
N LYS A 139 -5.16 3.23 17.54
CA LYS A 139 -4.78 2.20 18.50
C LYS A 139 -3.95 1.08 17.88
N ILE A 140 -4.30 0.67 16.66
CA ILE A 140 -3.52 -0.35 15.93
C ILE A 140 -2.10 0.17 15.66
N LEU A 141 -1.96 1.41 15.17
CA LEU A 141 -0.66 2.02 14.83
C LEU A 141 0.23 2.20 16.07
N CYS A 142 -0.33 2.63 17.20
CA CYS A 142 0.45 2.81 18.44
C CYS A 142 0.93 1.49 19.04
N ASN A 143 0.27 0.37 18.73
CA ASN A 143 0.65 -0.96 19.22
C ASN A 143 1.64 -1.66 18.28
N ALA A 144 1.72 -1.25 17.03
CA ALA A 144 2.67 -1.79 16.05
C ALA A 144 4.01 -1.05 16.16
N ARG A 145 5.12 -1.80 16.06
CA ARG A 145 6.46 -1.23 16.19
C ARG A 145 7.45 -1.99 15.33
N ASP A 146 8.21 -1.25 14.52
CA ASP A 146 9.24 -1.77 13.62
C ASP A 146 8.67 -2.84 12.65
N GLU A 147 7.43 -2.64 12.24
CA GLU A 147 6.66 -3.52 11.35
C GLU A 147 5.77 -2.71 10.41
N VAL A 148 5.16 -3.38 9.44
CA VAL A 148 4.17 -2.77 8.53
C VAL A 148 2.77 -3.31 8.84
N VAL A 149 1.83 -2.41 9.05
CA VAL A 149 0.41 -2.71 9.25
C VAL A 149 -0.35 -2.57 7.92
N VAL A 150 -1.16 -3.56 7.58
CA VAL A 150 -2.06 -3.47 6.42
C VAL A 150 -3.40 -2.88 6.84
N LEU A 151 -3.85 -1.84 6.13
CA LEU A 151 -5.22 -1.33 6.20
C LEU A 151 -5.89 -1.56 4.85
N ASP A 152 -6.84 -2.50 4.84
CA ASP A 152 -7.38 -3.08 3.62
C ASP A 152 -8.64 -2.38 3.13
N ASP A 153 -8.86 -2.49 1.82
CA ASP A 153 -10.12 -2.27 1.15
C ASP A 153 -10.56 -0.80 1.06
N LEU A 154 -9.70 0.04 0.46
CA LEU A 154 -10.13 1.35 -0.03
C LEU A 154 -10.98 1.15 -1.28
N PHE A 155 -12.29 1.09 -1.08
CA PHE A 155 -13.27 0.74 -2.10
C PHE A 155 -14.27 1.88 -2.34
N PRO A 156 -14.70 2.15 -3.58
CA PRO A 156 -15.68 3.18 -3.88
C PRO A 156 -17.08 2.73 -3.44
N HIS A 157 -17.41 2.93 -2.16
CA HIS A 157 -18.73 2.62 -1.64
C HIS A 157 -19.82 3.41 -2.34
N ALA A 158 -20.94 2.74 -2.64
CA ALA A 158 -22.15 3.39 -3.12
C ALA A 158 -22.78 4.30 -2.04
N ASP A 159 -22.59 3.95 -0.77
CA ASP A 159 -22.97 4.77 0.39
C ASP A 159 -21.96 5.89 0.59
N SER A 160 -22.45 7.13 0.51
CA SER A 160 -21.64 8.35 0.63
C SER A 160 -21.01 8.53 2.01
N ASP A 161 -21.65 8.04 3.08
CA ASP A 161 -21.19 8.25 4.44
C ASP A 161 -20.09 7.26 4.80
N LEU A 162 -20.22 6.01 4.36
CA LEU A 162 -19.14 5.03 4.46
C LEU A 162 -17.91 5.46 3.65
N ARG A 163 -18.10 5.99 2.45
CA ARG A 163 -16.99 6.52 1.65
C ARG A 163 -16.27 7.67 2.33
N LYS A 164 -17.02 8.67 2.84
CA LYS A 164 -16.43 9.80 3.59
C LYS A 164 -15.69 9.33 4.83
N GLN A 165 -16.22 8.32 5.53
CA GLN A 165 -15.55 7.76 6.70
C GLN A 165 -14.24 7.07 6.33
N GLN A 166 -14.20 6.29 5.25
CA GLN A 166 -12.96 5.67 4.75
C GLN A 166 -11.94 6.72 4.33
N GLU A 167 -12.35 7.71 3.53
CA GLU A 167 -11.48 8.81 3.09
C GLU A 167 -10.92 9.58 4.30
N LYS A 168 -11.75 9.86 5.29
CA LYS A 168 -11.31 10.50 6.54
C LYS A 168 -10.29 9.64 7.28
N THR A 169 -10.56 8.37 7.48
CA THR A 169 -9.64 7.45 8.17
C THR A 169 -8.31 7.35 7.41
N PHE A 170 -8.35 7.22 6.09
CA PHE A 170 -7.16 7.20 5.24
C PHE A 170 -6.30 8.47 5.43
N LEU A 171 -6.90 9.65 5.31
CA LEU A 171 -6.18 10.93 5.44
C LEU A 171 -5.62 11.14 6.85
N GLU A 172 -6.34 10.74 7.89
CA GLU A 172 -5.85 10.84 9.26
C GLU A 172 -4.68 9.88 9.51
N VAL A 173 -4.75 8.64 9.01
CA VAL A 173 -3.64 7.68 9.11
C VAL A 173 -2.39 8.18 8.36
N LEU A 174 -2.55 8.75 7.16
CA LEU A 174 -1.43 9.38 6.45
C LEU A 174 -0.73 10.45 7.30
N ARG A 175 -1.50 11.23 8.05
CA ARG A 175 -0.95 12.27 8.95
C ARG A 175 -0.28 11.65 10.16
N TYR A 176 -0.88 10.65 10.79
CA TYR A 176 -0.29 9.97 11.96
C TYR A 176 1.07 9.36 11.65
N VAL A 177 1.19 8.69 10.50
CA VAL A 177 2.47 8.14 10.04
C VAL A 177 3.43 9.26 9.61
N GLY A 178 2.92 10.25 8.84
CA GLY A 178 3.72 11.37 8.34
C GLY A 178 4.23 12.33 9.42
N ASP A 179 3.57 12.39 10.56
CA ASP A 179 3.96 13.21 11.71
C ASP A 179 4.62 12.38 12.82
N GLY A 180 4.67 11.03 12.67
CA GLY A 180 5.23 10.09 13.65
C GLY A 180 4.44 9.99 14.96
N THR A 181 3.23 10.57 15.01
CA THR A 181 2.45 10.67 16.25
C THR A 181 0.96 10.69 15.99
N VAL A 182 0.16 10.19 16.94
CA VAL A 182 -1.28 10.44 16.98
C VAL A 182 -1.62 11.62 17.86
N PRO A 183 -2.72 12.35 17.56
CA PRO A 183 -3.14 13.47 18.39
C PRO A 183 -3.30 13.10 19.85
N ALA A 184 -2.80 13.95 20.72
CA ALA A 184 -2.86 13.78 22.16
C ALA A 184 -4.33 13.65 22.62
N ARG A 185 -4.59 12.70 23.52
CA ARG A 185 -5.88 12.55 24.18
C ARG A 185 -5.72 12.89 25.65
N SER A 186 -6.58 13.78 26.14
CA SER A 186 -6.65 14.04 27.59
C SER A 186 -7.44 12.94 28.29
N ARG A 187 -6.83 12.28 29.25
CA ARG A 187 -7.51 11.49 30.29
C ARG A 187 -7.25 12.19 31.63
N GLY A 188 -8.22 12.94 32.11
CA GLY A 188 -8.02 13.77 33.30
C GLY A 188 -7.03 14.90 33.05
N SER A 189 -6.04 15.06 33.92
CA SER A 189 -4.98 16.09 33.83
C SER A 189 -3.77 15.68 32.98
N GLU A 190 -3.68 14.43 32.52
CA GLU A 190 -2.55 13.95 31.72
C GLU A 190 -2.87 14.03 30.23
N VAL A 191 -1.97 14.66 29.49
CA VAL A 191 -1.96 14.71 28.03
C VAL A 191 -0.85 13.80 27.55
N SER A 192 -1.18 12.62 27.01
CA SER A 192 -0.19 11.71 26.43
C SER A 192 -0.25 11.73 24.91
N GLN A 193 0.85 12.09 24.29
CA GLN A 193 1.05 11.90 22.86
C GLN A 193 1.63 10.50 22.65
N GLN A 194 1.04 9.73 21.70
CA GLN A 194 1.51 8.38 21.41
C GLN A 194 2.30 8.39 20.11
N GLU A 195 3.44 7.74 20.13
CA GLU A 195 4.33 7.61 18.99
C GLU A 195 3.82 6.56 17.99
N VAL A 196 4.03 6.81 16.70
CA VAL A 196 3.78 5.87 15.60
C VAL A 196 5.13 5.46 15.00
N ARG A 197 5.49 4.20 15.17
CA ARG A 197 6.75 3.61 14.69
C ARG A 197 6.51 2.42 13.77
N CYS A 198 5.47 2.49 12.98
CA CYS A 198 5.14 1.45 12.02
C CYS A 198 4.85 2.04 10.65
N GLY A 199 5.11 1.25 9.61
CA GLY A 199 4.62 1.55 8.27
C GLY A 199 3.15 1.19 8.13
N VAL A 200 2.48 1.83 7.17
CA VAL A 200 1.12 1.47 6.79
C VAL A 200 1.08 1.17 5.30
N LEU A 201 0.63 -0.04 4.98
CA LEU A 201 0.35 -0.48 3.63
C LEU A 201 -1.16 -0.46 3.40
N PHE A 202 -1.62 0.45 2.58
CA PHE A 202 -3.01 0.48 2.14
C PHE A 202 -3.21 -0.40 0.92
N THR A 203 -4.38 -1.03 0.81
CA THR A 203 -4.81 -1.65 -0.43
C THR A 203 -6.09 -1.01 -0.94
N GLY A 204 -6.28 -0.94 -2.24
CA GLY A 204 -7.49 -0.35 -2.79
C GLY A 204 -7.59 -0.42 -4.30
N GLU A 205 -8.72 0.02 -4.82
CA GLU A 205 -9.00 0.02 -6.25
C GLU A 205 -8.72 1.38 -6.89
N TYR A 206 -8.76 2.45 -6.12
CA TYR A 206 -8.52 3.82 -6.60
C TYR A 206 -7.68 4.60 -5.61
N ARG A 207 -6.99 5.60 -6.12
CA ARG A 207 -6.14 6.49 -5.31
C ARG A 207 -6.96 7.68 -4.83
N ILE A 208 -6.77 8.04 -3.55
CA ILE A 208 -7.28 9.28 -2.95
C ILE A 208 -6.12 10.06 -2.34
N GLY A 209 -6.35 11.32 -2.14
CA GLY A 209 -5.37 12.25 -1.59
C GLY A 209 -4.99 13.29 -2.62
N THR A 210 -4.77 14.50 -2.14
CA THR A 210 -4.51 15.66 -2.98
C THR A 210 -3.25 16.37 -2.49
N GLY A 211 -2.47 16.93 -3.38
CA GLY A 211 -1.33 17.79 -3.08
C GLY A 211 -0.43 17.27 -1.95
N SER A 212 -0.52 17.89 -0.78
CA SER A 212 0.32 17.54 0.37
C SER A 212 0.02 16.14 0.94
N ASP A 213 -1.20 15.62 0.78
CA ASP A 213 -1.55 14.29 1.24
C ASP A 213 -0.99 13.23 0.26
N ALA A 214 -1.04 13.49 -1.06
CA ALA A 214 -0.43 12.64 -2.08
C ALA A 214 1.11 12.53 -1.92
N ALA A 215 1.74 13.53 -1.31
CA ALA A 215 3.16 13.50 -0.98
C ALA A 215 3.51 12.70 0.29
N ARG A 216 2.54 12.12 1.00
CA ARG A 216 2.75 11.30 2.21
C ARG A 216 2.70 9.80 1.96
N PHE A 217 2.40 9.38 0.76
CA PHE A 217 2.40 7.96 0.39
C PHE A 217 2.99 7.75 -0.99
N LEU A 218 3.50 6.55 -1.22
CA LEU A 218 3.93 6.10 -2.53
C LEU A 218 2.94 5.06 -3.05
N SER A 219 2.52 5.19 -4.31
CA SER A 219 1.58 4.27 -4.95
C SER A 219 2.31 3.26 -5.81
N ILE A 220 2.02 1.98 -5.61
CA ILE A 220 2.49 0.88 -6.46
C ILE A 220 1.29 0.20 -7.11
N GLU A 221 1.32 0.05 -8.42
CA GLU A 221 0.30 -0.69 -9.14
C GLU A 221 0.52 -2.20 -9.00
N MET A 222 -0.53 -2.89 -8.55
CA MET A 222 -0.54 -4.34 -8.48
C MET A 222 -1.06 -4.92 -9.79
N LYS A 223 -0.17 -5.55 -10.55
CA LYS A 223 -0.54 -6.46 -11.63
C LYS A 223 -0.71 -7.86 -11.06
N GLN A 224 -1.60 -8.64 -11.66
CA GLN A 224 -1.85 -9.99 -11.20
C GLN A 224 -0.58 -10.85 -11.35
N PRO A 225 -0.04 -11.39 -10.25
CA PRO A 225 1.09 -12.31 -10.32
C PRO A 225 0.65 -13.69 -10.82
N ASP A 226 1.61 -14.55 -11.12
CA ASP A 226 1.31 -15.97 -11.36
C ASP A 226 0.71 -16.58 -10.08
N LEU A 227 -0.57 -16.95 -10.15
CA LEU A 227 -1.32 -17.44 -8.99
C LEU A 227 -0.88 -18.83 -8.54
N GLN A 228 -0.40 -19.68 -9.46
CA GLN A 228 0.07 -21.01 -9.10
C GLN A 228 1.39 -20.93 -8.33
N LEU A 229 2.32 -20.14 -8.82
CA LEU A 229 3.58 -19.90 -8.14
C LEU A 229 3.37 -19.19 -6.81
N LEU A 230 2.56 -18.14 -6.75
CA LEU A 230 2.25 -17.45 -5.48
C LEU A 230 1.68 -18.41 -4.44
N LYS A 231 0.80 -19.33 -4.84
CA LYS A 231 0.23 -20.35 -3.95
C LYS A 231 1.31 -21.28 -3.39
N GLN A 232 2.29 -21.70 -4.19
CA GLN A 232 3.41 -22.54 -3.72
C GLN A 232 4.24 -21.82 -2.63
N TYR A 233 4.45 -20.51 -2.77
CA TYR A 233 5.10 -19.72 -1.72
C TYR A 233 4.25 -19.64 -0.45
N GLN A 234 2.93 -19.47 -0.58
CA GLN A 234 2.02 -19.40 0.56
C GLN A 234 1.83 -20.72 1.30
N GLU A 235 2.06 -21.87 0.65
CA GLU A 235 2.05 -23.20 1.27
C GLU A 235 3.24 -23.43 2.22
N ARG A 236 4.25 -22.55 2.20
CA ARG A 236 5.42 -22.59 3.08
C ARG A 236 5.47 -21.33 3.99
N PRO A 237 4.49 -21.12 4.88
CA PRO A 237 4.28 -19.84 5.55
C PRO A 237 5.42 -19.45 6.50
N LEU A 238 6.19 -20.41 7.02
CA LEU A 238 7.30 -20.14 7.94
C LEU A 238 8.58 -19.68 7.22
N MET A 239 8.70 -19.88 5.91
CA MET A 239 9.92 -19.53 5.17
C MET A 239 10.22 -18.04 5.21
N LEU A 240 9.18 -17.20 5.14
CA LEU A 240 9.34 -15.74 5.20
C LEU A 240 9.78 -15.28 6.59
N SER A 241 9.17 -15.78 7.66
CA SER A 241 9.57 -15.47 9.02
C SER A 241 10.95 -16.03 9.35
N THR A 242 11.31 -17.20 8.82
CA THR A 242 12.65 -17.77 8.92
C THR A 242 13.70 -16.89 8.24
N PHE A 243 13.40 -16.40 7.03
CA PHE A 243 14.26 -15.42 6.35
C PHE A 243 14.47 -14.16 7.21
N TYR A 244 13.38 -13.57 7.73
CA TYR A 244 13.49 -12.37 8.56
C TYR A 244 14.24 -12.64 9.87
N GLN A 245 14.15 -13.82 10.46
CA GLN A 245 14.94 -14.17 11.64
C GLN A 245 16.45 -14.11 11.35
N PHE A 246 16.92 -14.74 10.27
CA PHE A 246 18.32 -14.71 9.87
C PHE A 246 18.78 -13.29 9.49
N PHE A 247 17.95 -12.57 8.78
CA PHE A 247 18.24 -11.19 8.40
C PHE A 247 18.34 -10.26 9.61
N ILE A 248 17.42 -10.35 10.58
CA ILE A 248 17.46 -9.58 11.82
C ILE A 248 18.70 -9.94 12.63
N GLN A 249 19.07 -11.21 12.68
CA GLN A 249 20.27 -11.64 13.40
C GLN A 249 21.53 -11.06 12.76
N TRP A 250 21.62 -11.07 11.43
CA TRP A 250 22.71 -10.41 10.73
C TRP A 250 22.74 -8.89 10.98
N ILE A 251 21.59 -8.21 11.01
CA ILE A 251 21.52 -6.79 11.40
C ILE A 251 22.04 -6.56 12.81
N LEU A 252 21.70 -7.42 13.78
CA LEU A 252 22.21 -7.29 15.15
C LEU A 252 23.74 -7.44 15.23
N GLU A 253 24.30 -8.35 14.41
CA GLU A 253 25.75 -8.58 14.31
C GLU A 253 26.49 -7.37 13.68
N ASN A 254 25.85 -6.68 12.73
CA ASN A 254 26.46 -5.62 11.92
C ASN A 254 25.76 -4.26 12.14
N TYR A 255 25.16 -4.06 13.32
CA TYR A 255 24.27 -2.94 13.57
C TYR A 255 24.92 -1.57 13.33
N ASP A 256 26.12 -1.37 13.90
CA ASP A 256 26.84 -0.09 13.78
C ASP A 256 27.28 0.17 12.33
N ASP A 257 27.74 -0.85 11.62
CA ASP A 257 28.15 -0.76 10.21
C ASP A 257 26.93 -0.40 9.33
N VAL A 258 25.75 -0.97 9.61
CA VAL A 258 24.52 -0.63 8.89
C VAL A 258 24.10 0.80 9.19
N VAL A 259 24.18 1.28 10.42
CA VAL A 259 23.89 2.67 10.79
C VAL A 259 24.83 3.63 10.09
N GLU A 260 26.15 3.34 10.07
CA GLU A 260 27.13 4.14 9.35
C GLU A 260 26.85 4.18 7.84
N PHE A 261 26.59 3.02 7.23
CA PHE A 261 26.18 2.92 5.83
C PHE A 261 24.95 3.80 5.53
N LEU A 262 23.89 3.72 6.37
CA LEU A 262 22.68 4.52 6.17
C LEU A 262 22.96 6.02 6.28
N ARG A 263 23.84 6.43 7.20
CA ARG A 263 24.25 7.83 7.37
C ARG A 263 25.01 8.35 6.16
N ASP A 264 25.99 7.60 5.68
CA ASP A 264 26.81 7.97 4.52
C ASP A 264 25.98 8.00 3.24
N HIS A 265 25.13 7.01 3.07
CA HIS A 265 24.22 6.96 1.92
C HIS A 265 23.24 8.15 1.91
N TYR A 266 22.72 8.55 3.08
CA TYR A 266 21.89 9.75 3.19
C TYR A 266 22.65 11.03 2.83
N ASN A 267 23.88 11.19 3.32
CA ASN A 267 24.71 12.35 3.05
C ASN A 267 25.02 12.47 1.55
N PHE A 268 25.39 11.36 0.92
CA PHE A 268 25.62 11.29 -0.52
C PHE A 268 24.35 11.62 -1.31
N TYR A 269 23.24 10.98 -0.96
CA TYR A 269 21.96 11.18 -1.62
C TYR A 269 21.45 12.62 -1.51
N SER A 270 21.59 13.24 -0.35
CA SER A 270 21.17 14.63 -0.14
C SER A 270 21.99 15.64 -0.96
N ALA A 271 23.25 15.32 -1.26
CA ALA A 271 24.13 16.14 -2.07
C ALA A 271 23.85 16.03 -3.59
N GLU A 272 23.45 14.84 -4.06
CA GLU A 272 23.19 14.59 -5.49
C GLU A 272 21.81 15.02 -5.96
N VAL A 273 20.90 15.33 -5.05
CA VAL A 273 19.50 15.51 -5.39
C VAL A 273 19.27 16.69 -6.32
N THR A 274 19.03 16.36 -7.57
CA THR A 274 18.59 17.26 -8.64
C THR A 274 17.30 18.00 -8.28
N SER A 275 17.27 19.27 -8.57
CA SER A 275 16.12 20.18 -8.46
C SER A 275 14.93 19.64 -9.26
N GLY A 276 13.80 19.49 -8.63
CA GLY A 276 12.57 19.28 -9.40
C GLY A 276 11.51 18.41 -8.72
N VAL A 277 11.85 17.30 -8.07
CA VAL A 277 10.90 16.38 -7.41
C VAL A 277 10.56 16.88 -6.00
N HIS A 278 9.31 16.61 -5.53
CA HIS A 278 8.90 16.97 -4.19
C HIS A 278 9.78 16.33 -3.10
N THR A 279 10.24 17.09 -2.10
CA THR A 279 11.23 16.65 -1.08
C THR A 279 10.85 15.34 -0.39
N ARG A 280 9.58 15.15 0.00
CA ARG A 280 9.13 13.91 0.63
C ARG A 280 9.25 12.68 -0.28
N LEU A 281 9.01 12.85 -1.59
CA LEU A 281 9.16 11.74 -2.54
C LEU A 281 10.63 11.35 -2.72
N LYS A 282 11.52 12.32 -2.62
CA LYS A 282 12.96 12.07 -2.60
C LYS A 282 13.37 11.27 -1.36
N GLU A 283 12.86 11.63 -0.20
CA GLU A 283 13.09 10.87 1.03
C GLU A 283 12.56 9.43 0.92
N MET A 284 11.37 9.23 0.32
CA MET A 284 10.84 7.88 0.06
C MET A 284 11.76 7.05 -0.85
N HIS A 285 12.32 7.68 -1.89
CA HIS A 285 13.31 7.02 -2.75
C HIS A 285 14.54 6.60 -1.94
N PHE A 286 15.09 7.50 -1.12
CA PHE A 286 16.21 7.19 -0.24
C PHE A 286 15.89 5.99 0.67
N PHE A 287 14.77 6.02 1.39
CA PHE A 287 14.40 4.97 2.33
C PHE A 287 14.25 3.60 1.66
N LEU A 288 13.55 3.54 0.54
CA LEU A 288 13.32 2.27 -0.15
C LEU A 288 14.60 1.72 -0.78
N ARG A 289 15.41 2.59 -1.40
CA ARG A 289 16.68 2.16 -1.99
C ARG A 289 17.67 1.71 -0.93
N SER A 290 17.86 2.48 0.15
CA SER A 290 18.79 2.11 1.23
C SER A 290 18.37 0.82 1.94
N ALA A 291 17.07 0.60 2.19
CA ALA A 291 16.56 -0.64 2.74
C ALA A 291 16.85 -1.84 1.83
N TYR A 292 16.69 -1.68 0.53
CA TYR A 292 17.03 -2.72 -0.45
C TYR A 292 18.54 -2.98 -0.53
N LEU A 293 19.37 -1.93 -0.46
CA LEU A 293 20.82 -2.06 -0.41
C LEU A 293 21.30 -2.79 0.85
N VAL A 294 20.67 -2.58 2.00
CA VAL A 294 20.98 -3.36 3.22
C VAL A 294 20.65 -4.85 3.02
N PHE A 295 19.54 -5.17 2.34
CA PHE A 295 19.25 -6.56 1.96
C PHE A 295 20.29 -7.13 0.99
N LEU A 296 20.71 -6.38 -0.02
CA LEU A 296 21.76 -6.81 -0.94
C LEU A 296 23.12 -6.99 -0.23
N ALA A 297 23.44 -6.14 0.75
CA ALA A 297 24.64 -6.28 1.57
C ALA A 297 24.63 -7.57 2.41
N TYR A 298 23.47 -7.94 2.96
CA TYR A 298 23.28 -9.24 3.59
C TYR A 298 23.53 -10.39 2.63
N CYS A 299 22.97 -10.34 1.43
CA CYS A 299 23.18 -11.37 0.40
C CYS A 299 24.66 -11.50 -0.01
N LEU A 300 25.37 -10.37 -0.12
CA LEU A 300 26.81 -10.36 -0.40
C LEU A 300 27.62 -10.97 0.74
N ALA A 301 27.36 -10.54 1.98
CA ALA A 301 28.07 -11.01 3.18
C ALA A 301 27.93 -12.53 3.36
N LYS A 302 26.79 -13.10 2.98
CA LYS A 302 26.51 -14.55 3.00
C LYS A 302 26.88 -15.28 1.72
N SER A 303 27.44 -14.58 0.71
CA SER A 303 27.82 -15.14 -0.60
C SER A 303 26.64 -15.76 -1.39
N TYR A 304 25.43 -15.22 -1.20
CA TYR A 304 24.26 -15.63 -1.98
C TYR A 304 24.18 -14.92 -3.33
N LEU A 305 24.76 -13.74 -3.43
CA LEU A 305 24.91 -12.95 -4.66
C LEU A 305 26.37 -12.53 -4.84
N LEU A 306 26.80 -12.41 -6.07
CA LEU A 306 28.10 -11.84 -6.43
C LEU A 306 28.03 -10.32 -6.50
N ALA A 307 29.17 -9.65 -6.44
CA ALA A 307 29.23 -8.18 -6.49
C ALA A 307 28.60 -7.60 -7.78
N ASP A 308 28.80 -8.27 -8.92
CA ASP A 308 28.21 -7.85 -10.21
C ASP A 308 26.69 -7.97 -10.21
N ASP A 309 26.13 -9.03 -9.61
CA ASP A 309 24.68 -9.25 -9.47
C ASP A 309 24.06 -8.12 -8.62
N ILE A 310 24.76 -7.66 -7.58
CA ILE A 310 24.30 -6.58 -6.71
C ILE A 310 24.23 -5.25 -7.47
N VAL A 311 25.24 -4.94 -8.27
CA VAL A 311 25.26 -3.71 -9.09
C VAL A 311 24.09 -3.72 -10.08
N GLU A 312 23.80 -4.86 -10.69
CA GLU A 312 22.66 -5.00 -11.62
C GLU A 312 21.31 -4.89 -10.89
N ALA A 313 21.17 -5.58 -9.76
CA ALA A 313 19.95 -5.54 -8.94
C ALA A 313 19.65 -4.13 -8.42
N ASP A 314 20.66 -3.40 -7.89
CA ASP A 314 20.48 -2.01 -7.45
C ASP A 314 20.10 -1.10 -8.62
N ARG A 315 20.77 -1.23 -9.78
CA ARG A 315 20.45 -0.45 -10.98
C ARG A 315 19.01 -0.68 -11.43
N TYR A 316 18.58 -1.92 -11.46
CA TYR A 316 17.20 -2.27 -11.82
C TYR A 316 16.20 -1.64 -10.85
N PHE A 317 16.44 -1.79 -9.55
CA PHE A 317 15.54 -1.24 -8.53
C PHE A 317 15.52 0.28 -8.50
N CYS A 318 16.68 0.93 -8.66
CA CYS A 318 16.77 2.38 -8.75
C CYS A 318 15.94 2.93 -9.94
N ASN A 319 16.05 2.29 -11.12
CA ASN A 319 15.23 2.67 -12.28
C ASN A 319 13.74 2.49 -12.04
N LEU A 320 13.34 1.39 -11.40
CA LEU A 320 11.96 1.14 -11.02
C LEU A 320 11.42 2.21 -10.05
N LEU A 321 12.19 2.51 -8.99
CA LEU A 321 11.81 3.54 -8.02
C LEU A 321 11.69 4.92 -8.67
N THR A 322 12.63 5.28 -9.54
CA THR A 322 12.57 6.56 -10.27
C THR A 322 11.26 6.68 -11.05
N GLN A 323 10.86 5.63 -11.78
CA GLN A 323 9.60 5.63 -12.52
C GLN A 323 8.38 5.80 -11.61
N ILE A 324 8.35 5.09 -10.47
CA ILE A 324 7.26 5.19 -9.50
C ILE A 324 7.20 6.59 -8.88
N ILE A 325 8.34 7.15 -8.52
CA ILE A 325 8.45 8.50 -7.94
C ILE A 325 8.01 9.57 -8.95
N ASP A 326 8.44 9.48 -10.20
CA ASP A 326 8.05 10.43 -11.25
C ASP A 326 6.54 10.42 -11.49
N GLN A 327 5.93 9.24 -11.52
CA GLN A 327 4.47 9.11 -11.61
C GLN A 327 3.76 9.73 -10.39
N GLN A 328 4.29 9.52 -9.19
CA GLN A 328 3.73 10.10 -7.97
C GLN A 328 3.93 11.63 -7.94
N ASP A 329 5.08 12.15 -8.36
CA ASP A 329 5.37 13.59 -8.41
C ASP A 329 4.43 14.32 -9.39
N GLN A 330 4.10 13.69 -10.52
CA GLN A 330 3.09 14.22 -11.42
C GLN A 330 1.73 14.39 -10.72
N LEU A 331 1.31 13.43 -9.89
CA LEU A 331 0.07 13.52 -9.12
C LEU A 331 0.13 14.68 -8.09
N VAL A 332 1.25 14.80 -7.37
CA VAL A 332 1.46 15.89 -6.40
C VAL A 332 1.41 17.26 -7.07
N ARG A 333 2.00 17.41 -8.26
CA ARG A 333 2.03 18.68 -9.01
C ARG A 333 0.70 19.04 -9.65
N GLN A 334 -0.05 18.07 -10.17
CA GLN A 334 -1.37 18.31 -10.74
C GLN A 334 -2.30 19.00 -9.76
N ASP A 335 -2.15 18.68 -8.48
CA ASP A 335 -2.91 19.27 -7.39
C ASP A 335 -2.43 20.67 -6.99
N ALA A 336 -1.14 20.96 -7.08
CA ALA A 336 -0.59 22.29 -6.79
C ALA A 336 -1.11 23.37 -7.76
N CYS A 337 -1.60 22.96 -8.94
CA CYS A 337 -2.23 23.86 -9.91
C CYS A 337 -3.71 24.16 -9.64
N GLY A 338 -4.28 23.75 -8.50
CA GLY A 338 -5.56 24.24 -8.00
C GLY A 338 -6.81 23.72 -8.70
N LYS A 339 -6.73 22.59 -9.38
CA LYS A 339 -7.90 21.90 -9.95
C LYS A 339 -7.72 20.38 -10.00
N LEU A 340 -7.90 19.73 -8.87
CA LEU A 340 -8.47 18.40 -8.83
C LEU A 340 -9.03 18.15 -7.43
N LYS A 341 -10.29 18.52 -7.24
CA LYS A 341 -11.18 17.80 -6.31
C LYS A 341 -11.04 16.33 -6.67
N SER A 342 -11.01 15.42 -5.69
CA SER A 342 -10.98 13.97 -5.89
C SER A 342 -11.86 13.60 -7.11
N GLU A 343 -11.28 13.57 -8.29
CA GLU A 343 -11.98 13.08 -9.45
C GLU A 343 -11.98 11.56 -9.26
N THR A 344 -13.06 11.08 -8.64
CA THR A 344 -13.50 9.72 -8.89
C THR A 344 -13.39 9.58 -10.39
N ASN A 345 -12.57 8.67 -10.92
CA ASN A 345 -12.50 8.46 -12.35
C ASN A 345 -13.81 7.80 -12.77
N TYR A 346 -14.84 8.65 -12.94
CA TYR A 346 -16.19 8.22 -13.24
C TYR A 346 -16.25 7.43 -14.55
N THR A 347 -15.33 7.69 -15.46
CA THR A 347 -15.20 6.94 -16.72
C THR A 347 -14.71 5.54 -16.48
N MET A 348 -13.66 5.37 -15.69
CA MET A 348 -13.13 4.04 -15.33
C MET A 348 -14.15 3.24 -14.51
N HIS A 349 -14.76 3.87 -13.51
CA HIS A 349 -15.82 3.25 -12.70
C HIS A 349 -17.02 2.82 -13.57
N PHE A 350 -17.44 3.68 -14.51
CA PHE A 350 -18.53 3.36 -15.42
C PHE A 350 -18.20 2.18 -16.35
N ARG A 351 -17.00 2.12 -16.89
CA ARG A 351 -16.51 0.98 -17.68
C ARG A 351 -16.54 -0.32 -16.89
N GLN A 352 -16.07 -0.31 -15.65
CA GLN A 352 -16.12 -1.47 -14.76
C GLN A 352 -17.56 -1.95 -14.50
N LEU A 353 -18.50 -1.02 -14.30
CA LEU A 353 -19.92 -1.36 -14.15
C LEU A 353 -20.49 -2.03 -15.41
N CYS A 354 -20.11 -1.56 -16.59
CA CYS A 354 -20.50 -2.17 -17.85
C CYS A 354 -19.91 -3.58 -18.04
N GLN A 355 -18.61 -3.74 -17.77
CA GLN A 355 -17.91 -5.04 -17.84
C GLN A 355 -18.49 -6.06 -16.85
N ASN A 356 -18.82 -5.62 -15.65
CA ASN A 356 -19.42 -6.46 -14.59
C ASN A 356 -20.92 -6.71 -14.80
N ARG A 357 -21.49 -6.29 -15.93
CA ARG A 357 -22.92 -6.42 -16.24
C ARG A 357 -23.84 -5.88 -15.12
N ALA A 358 -23.44 -4.76 -14.51
CA ALA A 358 -24.18 -4.13 -13.41
C ALA A 358 -25.55 -3.55 -13.81
N PHE A 359 -25.85 -3.54 -15.10
CA PHE A 359 -27.09 -3.01 -15.66
C PHE A 359 -27.91 -4.12 -16.32
N HIS A 360 -29.22 -4.09 -16.11
CA HIS A 360 -30.17 -4.92 -16.85
C HIS A 360 -30.53 -4.21 -18.16
N ILE A 361 -29.93 -4.66 -19.26
CA ILE A 361 -30.03 -4.03 -20.58
C ILE A 361 -30.90 -4.87 -21.50
N ALA A 362 -31.87 -4.26 -22.19
CA ALA A 362 -32.60 -4.89 -23.28
C ALA A 362 -31.77 -4.86 -24.56
N ASP A 363 -31.75 -5.95 -25.32
CA ASP A 363 -30.95 -6.09 -26.53
C ASP A 363 -31.52 -5.27 -27.72
N CYS A 364 -32.79 -4.98 -27.66
CA CYS A 364 -33.49 -4.18 -28.71
C CYS A 364 -34.58 -3.31 -28.09
N LEU A 365 -35.20 -2.49 -28.99
CA LEU A 365 -36.26 -1.57 -28.59
C LEU A 365 -37.55 -2.29 -28.18
N GLU A 366 -37.87 -3.39 -28.87
CA GLU A 366 -39.06 -4.20 -28.70
C GLU A 366 -39.07 -4.91 -27.35
N ASP A 367 -37.91 -5.32 -26.88
CA ASP A 367 -37.74 -6.03 -25.60
C ASP A 367 -37.69 -5.10 -24.39
N PHE A 368 -37.58 -3.80 -24.61
CA PHE A 368 -37.39 -2.85 -23.52
C PHE A 368 -38.63 -2.71 -22.64
N ASN A 369 -38.44 -3.03 -21.34
CA ASN A 369 -39.47 -2.89 -20.33
C ASN A 369 -38.92 -2.08 -19.14
N GLU A 370 -39.56 -0.95 -18.82
CA GLU A 370 -39.12 -0.03 -17.77
C GLU A 370 -39.08 -0.63 -16.35
N SER A 371 -39.89 -1.64 -16.07
CA SER A 371 -39.90 -2.30 -14.76
C SER A 371 -38.77 -3.31 -14.59
N LYS A 372 -38.20 -3.77 -15.70
CA LYS A 372 -37.17 -4.83 -15.71
C LYS A 372 -35.79 -4.33 -16.14
N HIS A 373 -35.71 -3.29 -16.98
CA HIS A 373 -34.46 -2.87 -17.61
C HIS A 373 -34.01 -1.49 -17.16
N ASP A 374 -32.72 -1.35 -16.88
CA ASP A 374 -32.04 -0.08 -16.62
C ASP A 374 -31.78 0.74 -17.88
N GLY A 375 -31.74 0.07 -19.02
CA GLY A 375 -31.51 0.66 -20.34
C GLY A 375 -31.72 -0.33 -21.50
N LEU A 376 -31.25 0.06 -22.65
CA LEU A 376 -31.32 -0.77 -23.87
C LEU A 376 -30.13 -0.50 -24.80
N LEU A 377 -29.88 -1.44 -25.71
CA LEU A 377 -29.02 -1.22 -26.86
C LEU A 377 -29.85 -0.60 -28.00
N TYR A 378 -29.44 0.56 -28.47
CA TYR A 378 -30.13 1.29 -29.52
C TYR A 378 -29.17 1.95 -30.52
N LYS A 379 -29.24 1.59 -31.80
CA LYS A 379 -28.36 2.08 -32.85
C LYS A 379 -26.87 1.98 -32.53
N GLY A 380 -26.42 0.83 -31.98
CA GLY A 380 -25.03 0.59 -31.62
C GLY A 380 -24.55 1.35 -30.40
N LYS A 381 -25.46 1.85 -29.54
CA LYS A 381 -25.14 2.61 -28.34
C LYS A 381 -25.82 2.03 -27.12
N LEU A 382 -25.15 2.14 -25.96
CA LEU A 382 -25.76 1.82 -24.68
C LEU A 382 -26.56 3.02 -24.17
N CYS A 383 -27.87 2.84 -24.06
CA CYS A 383 -28.81 3.89 -23.66
C CYS A 383 -29.32 3.61 -22.25
N LEU A 384 -28.88 4.41 -21.25
CA LEU A 384 -29.24 4.22 -19.84
C LEU A 384 -30.22 5.30 -19.37
N ARG A 385 -31.14 4.89 -18.50
CA ARG A 385 -32.10 5.80 -17.86
C ARG A 385 -31.46 6.60 -16.74
N GLY A 386 -31.85 7.86 -16.62
CA GLY A 386 -31.36 8.75 -15.56
C GLY A 386 -31.63 8.24 -14.14
N LYS A 387 -32.71 7.46 -13.93
CA LYS A 387 -33.02 6.87 -12.62
C LYS A 387 -31.95 5.87 -12.17
N CYS A 388 -31.45 5.04 -13.07
CA CYS A 388 -30.37 4.09 -12.81
C CYS A 388 -29.07 4.84 -12.44
N LEU A 389 -28.67 5.81 -13.25
CA LEU A 389 -27.45 6.59 -13.00
C LEU A 389 -27.53 7.43 -11.71
N LYS A 390 -28.69 7.97 -11.37
CA LYS A 390 -28.87 8.69 -10.09
C LYS A 390 -28.71 7.76 -8.87
N ARG A 391 -29.08 6.50 -9.00
CA ARG A 391 -28.88 5.48 -7.94
C ARG A 391 -27.39 5.17 -7.72
N LEU A 392 -26.63 5.12 -8.80
CA LEU A 392 -25.19 4.81 -8.79
C LEU A 392 -24.33 6.03 -8.43
N TYR A 393 -24.79 7.23 -8.78
CA TYR A 393 -24.09 8.49 -8.57
C TYR A 393 -24.97 9.48 -7.79
N PRO A 394 -25.18 9.25 -6.48
CA PRO A 394 -26.03 10.11 -5.64
C PRO A 394 -25.34 11.45 -5.30
N ASN A 395 -26.08 12.36 -4.68
CA ASN A 395 -25.59 13.59 -4.05
C ASN A 395 -24.75 14.53 -4.95
N GLY A 396 -25.20 14.71 -6.21
CA GLY A 396 -24.52 15.63 -7.14
C GLY A 396 -23.32 15.04 -7.86
N SER A 397 -22.88 13.83 -7.51
CA SER A 397 -21.78 13.14 -8.20
C SER A 397 -22.14 12.79 -9.66
N LEU A 398 -23.42 12.61 -9.98
CA LEU A 398 -23.87 12.39 -11.35
C LEU A 398 -23.51 13.55 -12.28
N GLN A 399 -23.57 14.80 -11.83
CA GLN A 399 -23.21 15.95 -12.66
C GLN A 399 -21.70 15.96 -12.93
N ALA A 400 -20.89 15.63 -11.95
CA ALA A 400 -19.43 15.48 -12.11
C ALA A 400 -19.10 14.35 -13.08
N ALA A 401 -19.76 13.19 -12.95
CA ALA A 401 -19.62 12.05 -13.84
C ALA A 401 -20.00 12.42 -15.29
N ILE A 402 -21.15 13.08 -15.52
CA ILE A 402 -21.57 13.56 -16.83
C ILE A 402 -20.52 14.48 -17.46
N ASN A 403 -19.98 15.41 -16.68
CA ASN A 403 -18.97 16.33 -17.19
C ASN A 403 -17.67 15.61 -17.57
N GLN A 404 -17.27 14.58 -16.81
CA GLN A 404 -16.12 13.76 -17.15
C GLN A 404 -16.39 12.88 -18.36
N TRP A 405 -17.51 12.15 -18.41
CA TRP A 405 -17.88 11.31 -19.56
C TRP A 405 -17.96 12.08 -20.89
N ARG A 406 -18.37 13.35 -20.83
CA ARG A 406 -18.32 14.24 -21.99
C ARG A 406 -16.90 14.59 -22.41
N ARG A 407 -16.04 14.92 -21.47
CA ARG A 407 -14.61 15.22 -21.74
C ARG A 407 -13.90 14.01 -22.34
N ASP A 408 -14.19 12.83 -21.78
CA ASP A 408 -13.57 11.56 -22.19
C ASP A 408 -14.22 10.96 -23.46
N GLY A 409 -15.24 11.60 -24.01
CA GLY A 409 -15.88 11.21 -25.26
C GLY A 409 -16.74 9.95 -25.18
N ILE A 410 -16.99 9.39 -23.99
CA ILE A 410 -17.83 8.18 -23.85
C ILE A 410 -19.33 8.46 -23.84
N LEU A 411 -19.73 9.67 -23.46
CA LEU A 411 -21.12 10.12 -23.46
C LEU A 411 -21.40 10.99 -24.69
N GLU A 412 -22.33 10.56 -25.54
CA GLU A 412 -22.77 11.34 -26.69
C GLU A 412 -23.61 12.56 -26.24
N ALA A 413 -23.00 13.74 -26.29
CA ALA A 413 -23.67 14.98 -25.91
C ALA A 413 -24.41 15.63 -27.06
N GLY A 414 -25.70 15.93 -26.88
CA GLY A 414 -26.49 16.79 -27.75
C GLY A 414 -26.60 18.20 -27.15
N GLY A 415 -25.65 19.08 -27.44
CA GLY A 415 -25.67 20.46 -26.93
C GLY A 415 -25.57 20.52 -25.38
N GLN A 416 -26.38 21.40 -24.75
CA GLN A 416 -26.37 21.55 -23.27
C GLN A 416 -27.02 20.36 -22.53
N ASN A 417 -27.89 19.60 -23.19
CA ASN A 417 -28.62 18.51 -22.54
C ASN A 417 -27.83 17.19 -22.62
N PRO A 418 -27.55 16.52 -21.46
CA PRO A 418 -26.81 15.26 -21.47
C PRO A 418 -27.63 14.05 -21.90
N THR A 419 -28.93 14.20 -22.15
CA THR A 419 -29.84 13.13 -22.56
C THR A 419 -30.47 13.42 -23.93
N LYS A 420 -30.74 12.34 -24.67
CA LYS A 420 -31.49 12.39 -25.94
C LYS A 420 -32.80 11.64 -25.81
N GLN A 421 -33.78 11.99 -26.64
CA GLN A 421 -35.10 11.33 -26.67
C GLN A 421 -35.10 10.16 -27.66
N ILE A 422 -35.74 9.07 -27.27
CA ILE A 422 -36.11 7.99 -28.17
C ILE A 422 -37.61 8.12 -28.45
N PHE A 423 -37.96 8.62 -29.63
CA PHE A 423 -39.35 8.93 -30.02
C PHE A 423 -40.23 7.68 -30.06
N SER A 424 -39.70 6.54 -30.51
CA SER A 424 -40.39 5.25 -30.53
C SER A 424 -40.73 4.70 -29.10
N LEU A 425 -40.16 5.29 -28.07
CA LEU A 425 -40.53 5.01 -26.66
C LEU A 425 -41.31 6.17 -26.04
N GLY A 426 -42.13 6.85 -26.80
CA GLY A 426 -42.96 7.97 -26.33
C GLY A 426 -42.15 9.22 -25.96
N GLY A 427 -40.97 9.43 -26.56
CA GLY A 427 -40.11 10.59 -26.29
C GLY A 427 -39.35 10.54 -24.99
N LYS A 428 -39.18 9.38 -24.41
CA LYS A 428 -38.42 9.20 -23.16
C LYS A 428 -36.93 9.52 -23.35
N ARG A 429 -36.29 10.07 -22.29
CA ARG A 429 -34.93 10.55 -22.35
C ARG A 429 -33.96 9.53 -21.75
N PHE A 430 -32.85 9.30 -22.46
CA PHE A 430 -31.75 8.40 -22.07
C PHE A 430 -30.39 9.09 -22.20
N PHE A 431 -29.40 8.60 -21.44
CA PHE A 431 -27.99 8.89 -21.65
C PHE A 431 -27.45 7.91 -22.70
N PHE A 432 -26.81 8.40 -23.72
CA PHE A 432 -26.28 7.60 -24.83
C PHE A 432 -24.76 7.45 -24.68
N PHE A 433 -24.29 6.24 -24.44
CA PHE A 433 -22.86 5.92 -24.33
C PHE A 433 -22.37 5.20 -25.60
N LEU A 434 -21.18 5.57 -26.06
CA LEU A 434 -20.54 4.98 -27.24
C LEU A 434 -19.86 3.66 -26.81
N LEU A 435 -20.30 2.53 -27.40
CA LEU A 435 -19.79 1.19 -27.02
C LEU A 435 -18.30 1.04 -27.33
N GLU A 436 -17.82 1.60 -28.45
CA GLU A 436 -16.42 1.60 -28.86
C GLU A 436 -15.45 2.21 -27.82
N HIS A 437 -15.97 2.98 -26.88
CA HIS A 437 -15.21 3.60 -25.80
C HIS A 437 -15.46 2.97 -24.42
N LEU A 438 -16.25 1.88 -24.34
CA LEU A 438 -16.59 1.18 -23.09
C LEU A 438 -15.85 -0.17 -22.93
N GLU A 439 -15.20 -0.67 -23.98
CA GLU A 439 -14.39 -1.88 -23.98
C GLU A 439 -13.04 -1.72 -23.27
#